data_de588df9862cc6dae7125c2436420eb0
#
_entry.id   de588df9862cc6dae7125c2436420eb0
#
_cell.length_a   1.000
_cell.length_b   1.000
_cell.length_c   1.000
_cell.angle_alpha   90.00
_cell.angle_beta   90.00
_cell.angle_gamma   90.00
#
_symmetry.space_group_name_H-M   'P 1'
#
loop_
_entity.id
_entity.type
_entity.pdbx_description
1 polymer ?
#
loop_
_entity_poly.entity_id
_entity_poly.type
_entity_poly.pdbx_seq_one_letter_code
_entity_poly.pdbx_strand_id
1 'polypeptide(L)'
;LSFFYSNKNSDANIISYDTLNDTPLKVSSLQQSGLHRTYNEMLDRRVIRQQLYGLNLSYQKSSFQLGYTIHKTDLSADLQPERNIYNSFYFRGRNIINQGIDFYYIANRIFIYGEAAMSDNKAFAGLLGTTIQPTGYIELTILYRNYAKDYQCFYSNAYSAGSNTRNEKRLYLSSVFSL
;
A
#
# COMPACT_ATOMS: atom_id res chain seq x y z
N LEU A 1 20.12 -6.00 -3.32
CA LEU A 1 19.40 -5.43 -4.44
C LEU A 1 18.48 -6.49 -5.04
N SER A 2 17.18 -6.19 -5.16
CA SER A 2 16.18 -7.10 -5.73
C SER A 2 15.32 -6.37 -6.74
N PHE A 3 15.06 -7.00 -7.88
CA PHE A 3 14.07 -6.59 -8.85
C PHE A 3 12.85 -7.48 -8.75
N PHE A 4 11.68 -6.92 -8.94
CA PHE A 4 10.45 -7.70 -8.98
C PHE A 4 9.55 -7.23 -10.12
N TYR A 5 8.85 -8.18 -10.71
CA TYR A 5 7.89 -7.96 -11.77
C TYR A 5 6.69 -8.88 -11.59
N SER A 6 5.50 -8.33 -11.79
CA SER A 6 4.25 -9.09 -11.81
C SER A 6 3.40 -8.60 -12.97
N ASN A 7 2.80 -9.53 -13.68
CA ASN A 7 1.83 -9.25 -14.74
C ASN A 7 0.63 -10.18 -14.53
N LYS A 8 -0.52 -9.60 -14.23
CA LYS A 8 -1.74 -10.34 -13.95
C LYS A 8 -2.94 -9.67 -14.60
N ASN A 9 -3.96 -10.47 -14.93
CA ASN A 9 -5.27 -9.95 -15.27
C ASN A 9 -6.09 -9.79 -14.00
N SER A 10 -6.78 -8.68 -13.88
CA SER A 10 -7.61 -8.30 -12.73
C SER A 10 -9.04 -8.04 -13.17
N ASP A 11 -9.95 -8.32 -12.26
CA ASP A 11 -11.36 -8.06 -12.44
C ASP A 11 -11.62 -6.57 -12.21
N ALA A 12 -12.48 -5.98 -13.02
CA ALA A 12 -12.81 -4.55 -12.93
C ALA A 12 -14.19 -4.25 -13.51
N ASN A 13 -14.89 -3.30 -12.89
CA ASN A 13 -16.15 -2.80 -13.42
C ASN A 13 -15.90 -1.84 -14.58
N ILE A 14 -16.35 -2.22 -15.78
CA ILE A 14 -16.10 -1.48 -17.01
C ILE A 14 -17.10 -0.33 -17.14
N ILE A 15 -16.59 0.87 -17.49
CA ILE A 15 -17.41 2.04 -17.82
C ILE A 15 -17.55 2.20 -19.33
N SER A 16 -16.45 2.01 -20.08
CA SER A 16 -16.42 2.18 -21.53
C SER A 16 -15.40 1.30 -22.21
N TYR A 17 -15.73 0.90 -23.43
CA TYR A 17 -14.88 0.13 -24.33
C TYR A 17 -14.35 0.99 -25.46
N ASP A 18 -13.21 0.60 -25.99
CA ASP A 18 -12.74 0.99 -27.33
C ASP A 18 -13.49 0.12 -28.35
N THR A 19 -14.36 0.75 -29.14
CA THR A 19 -15.18 0.06 -30.15
C THR A 19 -14.36 -0.51 -31.32
N LEU A 20 -13.11 -0.05 -31.52
CA LEU A 20 -12.25 -0.53 -32.57
C LEU A 20 -11.45 -1.78 -32.17
N ASN A 21 -11.03 -1.84 -30.92
CA ASN A 21 -10.14 -2.90 -30.41
C ASN A 21 -10.82 -3.85 -29.41
N ASP A 22 -12.08 -3.61 -29.08
CA ASP A 22 -12.85 -4.35 -28.07
C ASP A 22 -12.10 -4.50 -26.74
N THR A 23 -11.44 -3.41 -26.32
CA THR A 23 -10.67 -3.37 -25.08
C THR A 23 -11.25 -2.34 -24.11
N PRO A 24 -11.25 -2.60 -22.78
CA PRO A 24 -11.68 -1.63 -21.80
C PRO A 24 -10.82 -0.37 -21.84
N LEU A 25 -11.48 0.79 -22.02
CA LEU A 25 -10.83 2.10 -21.94
C LEU A 25 -10.85 2.67 -20.53
N LYS A 26 -12.00 2.53 -19.84
CA LYS A 26 -12.24 3.09 -18.52
C LYS A 26 -12.93 2.08 -17.63
N VAL A 27 -12.47 2.03 -16.36
CA VAL A 27 -13.06 1.18 -15.31
C VAL A 27 -13.36 2.02 -14.07
N SER A 28 -14.43 1.70 -13.35
CA SER A 28 -14.81 2.42 -12.12
C SER A 28 -14.12 1.88 -10.87
N SER A 29 -13.82 0.59 -10.85
CA SER A 29 -13.21 -0.06 -9.69
C SER A 29 -12.46 -1.33 -10.07
N LEU A 30 -11.45 -1.67 -9.27
CA LEU A 30 -10.80 -2.97 -9.30
C LEU A 30 -11.52 -3.89 -8.31
N GLN A 31 -11.89 -5.08 -8.75
CA GLN A 31 -12.52 -6.08 -7.90
C GLN A 31 -11.48 -7.05 -7.36
N GLN A 32 -11.42 -7.21 -6.04
CA GLN A 32 -10.48 -8.10 -5.36
C GLN A 32 -11.17 -9.34 -4.75
N SER A 33 -12.49 -9.39 -4.79
CA SER A 33 -13.27 -10.47 -4.16
C SER A 33 -13.11 -11.82 -4.84
N GLY A 34 -12.80 -11.84 -6.15
CA GLY A 34 -12.72 -13.05 -6.96
C GLY A 34 -14.06 -13.78 -7.12
N LEU A 35 -15.17 -13.13 -6.82
CA LEU A 35 -16.50 -13.69 -6.92
C LEU A 35 -17.04 -13.52 -8.35
N HIS A 36 -17.53 -14.62 -8.95
CA HIS A 36 -18.11 -14.64 -10.31
C HIS A 36 -19.42 -15.41 -10.29
N ARG A 37 -20.40 -14.95 -9.50
CA ARG A 37 -21.68 -15.63 -9.27
C ARG A 37 -22.80 -15.13 -10.15
N THR A 38 -22.71 -13.87 -10.58
CA THR A 38 -23.70 -13.22 -11.44
C THR A 38 -23.16 -13.01 -12.85
N TYR A 39 -24.05 -12.80 -13.81
CA TYR A 39 -23.66 -12.52 -15.20
C TYR A 39 -22.73 -11.29 -15.30
N ASN A 40 -23.03 -10.22 -14.57
CA ASN A 40 -22.21 -9.01 -14.55
C ASN A 40 -20.82 -9.27 -13.93
N GLU A 41 -20.74 -10.03 -12.82
CA GLU A 41 -19.47 -10.42 -12.24
C GLU A 41 -18.62 -11.28 -13.20
N MET A 42 -19.26 -12.08 -14.06
CA MET A 42 -18.57 -12.86 -15.09
C MET A 42 -18.04 -11.97 -16.23
N LEU A 43 -18.78 -10.93 -16.63
CA LEU A 43 -18.34 -9.95 -17.63
C LEU A 43 -17.13 -9.12 -17.15
N ASP A 44 -17.07 -8.84 -15.85
CA ASP A 44 -16.00 -8.06 -15.22
C ASP A 44 -14.71 -8.89 -14.96
N ARG A 45 -14.74 -10.18 -15.28
CA ARG A 45 -13.66 -11.11 -14.96
C ARG A 45 -12.46 -10.91 -15.86
N ARG A 46 -11.28 -10.66 -15.25
CA ARG A 46 -9.96 -10.58 -15.92
C ARG A 46 -9.90 -9.59 -17.09
N VAL A 47 -10.68 -8.52 -17.02
CA VAL A 47 -10.87 -7.58 -18.14
C VAL A 47 -9.74 -6.58 -18.30
N ILE A 48 -8.96 -6.35 -17.25
CA ILE A 48 -7.80 -5.45 -17.32
C ILE A 48 -6.51 -6.18 -16.98
N ARG A 49 -5.42 -5.76 -17.62
CA ARG A 49 -4.07 -6.18 -17.29
C ARG A 49 -3.46 -5.19 -16.31
N GLN A 50 -2.91 -5.72 -15.23
CA GLN A 50 -2.16 -4.99 -14.22
C GLN A 50 -0.70 -5.44 -14.24
N GLN A 51 0.21 -4.51 -14.45
CA GLN A 51 1.65 -4.75 -14.41
C GLN A 51 2.25 -4.00 -13.23
N LEU A 52 3.07 -4.69 -12.47
CA LEU A 52 3.85 -4.14 -11.37
C LEU A 52 5.31 -4.45 -11.60
N TYR A 53 6.16 -3.47 -11.51
CA TYR A 53 7.61 -3.63 -11.53
C TYR A 53 8.28 -2.67 -10.57
N GLY A 54 9.34 -3.11 -9.97
CA GLY A 54 10.04 -2.30 -9.01
C GLY A 54 11.40 -2.84 -8.61
N LEU A 55 12.00 -2.08 -7.74
CA LEU A 55 13.34 -2.28 -7.21
C LEU A 55 13.31 -2.12 -5.70
N ASN A 56 14.00 -3.00 -5.01
CA ASN A 56 14.32 -2.85 -3.60
C ASN A 56 15.84 -2.86 -3.41
N LEU A 57 16.35 -1.88 -2.70
CA LEU A 57 17.73 -1.79 -2.25
C LEU A 57 17.72 -1.88 -0.73
N SER A 58 18.42 -2.85 -0.16
CA SER A 58 18.53 -3.03 1.28
C SER A 58 19.98 -3.09 1.71
N TYR A 59 20.26 -2.45 2.82
CA TYR A 59 21.55 -2.50 3.52
C TYR A 59 21.30 -3.00 4.94
N GLN A 60 22.03 -4.02 5.34
CA GLN A 60 21.94 -4.58 6.67
C GLN A 60 23.34 -4.76 7.25
N LYS A 61 23.55 -4.29 8.47
CA LYS A 61 24.79 -4.47 9.22
C LYS A 61 24.47 -4.63 10.70
N SER A 62 24.81 -5.80 11.25
CA SER A 62 24.59 -6.12 12.67
C SER A 62 23.15 -5.80 13.12
N SER A 63 23.00 -4.75 13.89
CA SER A 63 21.75 -4.34 14.53
C SER A 63 20.95 -3.29 13.73
N PHE A 64 21.40 -2.90 12.54
CA PHE A 64 20.79 -1.86 11.72
C PHE A 64 20.41 -2.39 10.34
N GLN A 65 19.23 -2.03 9.88
CA GLN A 65 18.80 -2.21 8.49
C GLN A 65 18.22 -0.90 7.96
N LEU A 66 18.50 -0.64 6.69
CA LEU A 66 17.89 0.42 5.90
C LEU A 66 17.45 -0.17 4.57
N GLY A 67 16.22 0.09 4.19
CA GLY A 67 15.62 -0.31 2.91
C GLY A 67 15.15 0.89 2.11
N TYR A 68 15.22 0.81 0.79
CA TYR A 68 14.57 1.71 -0.13
C TYR A 68 13.87 0.90 -1.20
N THR A 69 12.58 1.17 -1.39
CA THR A 69 11.75 0.50 -2.40
C THR A 69 11.12 1.53 -3.31
N ILE A 70 11.19 1.29 -4.60
CA ILE A 70 10.43 2.04 -5.61
C ILE A 70 9.69 1.06 -6.50
N HIS A 71 8.44 1.34 -6.79
CA HIS A 71 7.67 0.53 -7.74
C HIS A 71 6.70 1.38 -8.54
N LYS A 72 6.41 0.89 -9.73
CA LYS A 72 5.38 1.44 -10.62
C LYS A 72 4.34 0.37 -10.91
N THR A 73 3.08 0.77 -10.87
CA THR A 73 1.95 -0.05 -11.30
C THR A 73 1.32 0.58 -12.53
N ASP A 74 1.16 -0.20 -13.58
CA ASP A 74 0.50 0.19 -14.83
C ASP A 74 -0.78 -0.64 -15.01
N LEU A 75 -1.87 0.02 -15.38
CA LEU A 75 -3.18 -0.57 -15.71
C LEU A 75 -3.41 -0.43 -17.22
N SER A 76 -3.98 -1.44 -17.86
CA SER A 76 -4.34 -1.37 -19.28
C SER A 76 -5.52 -0.43 -19.57
N ALA A 77 -6.35 -0.13 -18.57
CA ALA A 77 -7.48 0.79 -18.64
C ALA A 77 -7.36 1.91 -17.63
N ASP A 78 -8.01 3.03 -17.88
CA ASP A 78 -8.02 4.20 -17.00
C ASP A 78 -8.97 3.97 -15.83
N LEU A 79 -8.46 3.98 -14.60
CA LEU A 79 -9.26 3.84 -13.38
C LEU A 79 -9.91 5.18 -13.06
N GLN A 80 -11.23 5.24 -13.16
CA GLN A 80 -12.04 6.44 -12.91
C GLN A 80 -13.19 6.13 -11.93
N PRO A 81 -12.92 6.03 -10.61
CA PRO A 81 -13.97 5.88 -9.62
C PRO A 81 -14.98 7.00 -9.72
N GLU A 82 -16.25 6.70 -9.48
CA GLU A 82 -17.31 7.70 -9.40
C GLU A 82 -16.93 8.80 -8.37
N ARG A 83 -17.21 10.06 -8.70
CA ARG A 83 -16.86 11.18 -7.83
C ARG A 83 -17.93 11.39 -6.78
N ASN A 84 -17.60 11.11 -5.53
CA ASN A 84 -18.39 11.48 -4.37
C ASN A 84 -17.47 12.00 -3.24
N ILE A 85 -18.03 12.48 -2.15
CA ILE A 85 -17.30 13.07 -1.01
C ILE A 85 -16.32 12.05 -0.40
N TYR A 86 -16.70 10.76 -0.33
CA TYR A 86 -15.92 9.72 0.34
C TYR A 86 -14.73 9.21 -0.49
N ASN A 87 -14.80 9.31 -1.83
CA ASN A 87 -13.74 8.81 -2.72
C ASN A 87 -13.02 9.92 -3.51
N SER A 88 -13.14 11.17 -3.07
CA SER A 88 -12.50 12.34 -3.71
C SER A 88 -10.98 12.20 -3.81
N PHE A 89 -10.33 11.47 -2.89
CA PHE A 89 -8.89 11.24 -2.84
C PHE A 89 -8.46 9.88 -3.41
N TYR A 90 -9.37 9.11 -4.00
CA TYR A 90 -9.03 7.83 -4.62
C TYR A 90 -8.17 8.05 -5.86
N PHE A 91 -7.27 7.10 -6.12
CA PHE A 91 -6.45 7.12 -7.31
C PHE A 91 -7.34 7.16 -8.58
N ARG A 92 -6.89 7.96 -9.54
CA ARG A 92 -7.46 8.10 -10.88
C ARG A 92 -6.34 8.10 -11.89
N GLY A 93 -6.44 7.31 -12.95
CA GLY A 93 -5.43 7.20 -13.98
C GLY A 93 -5.03 5.76 -14.29
N ARG A 94 -3.97 5.61 -15.07
CA ARG A 94 -3.47 4.31 -15.53
C ARG A 94 -2.21 3.84 -14.82
N ASN A 95 -1.44 4.76 -14.27
CA ASN A 95 -0.16 4.41 -13.66
C ASN A 95 0.05 5.19 -12.36
N ILE A 96 0.75 4.55 -11.44
CA ILE A 96 1.15 5.15 -10.17
C ILE A 96 2.55 4.69 -9.80
N ILE A 97 3.35 5.62 -9.32
CA ILE A 97 4.67 5.35 -8.76
C ILE A 97 4.59 5.55 -7.25
N ASN A 98 5.08 4.57 -6.52
CA ASN A 98 5.26 4.65 -5.09
C ASN A 98 6.73 4.41 -4.75
N GLN A 99 7.22 5.13 -3.75
CA GLN A 99 8.55 4.94 -3.20
C GLN A 99 8.49 5.01 -1.69
N GLY A 100 9.37 4.27 -1.03
CA GLY A 100 9.42 4.20 0.41
C GLY A 100 10.81 3.90 0.94
N ILE A 101 11.03 4.32 2.17
CA ILE A 101 12.23 4.02 2.96
C ILE A 101 11.76 3.34 4.23
N ASP A 102 12.41 2.26 4.60
CA ASP A 102 12.20 1.55 5.85
C ASP A 102 13.53 1.39 6.60
N PHE A 103 13.46 1.38 7.91
CA PHE A 103 14.62 1.10 8.73
C PHE A 103 14.24 0.40 10.03
N TYR A 104 15.18 -0.32 10.58
CA TYR A 104 15.17 -0.68 11.98
C TYR A 104 16.57 -0.60 12.61
N TYR A 105 16.57 -0.41 13.92
CA TYR A 105 17.77 -0.42 14.74
C TYR A 105 17.51 -1.12 16.07
N ILE A 106 18.41 -2.03 16.43
CA ILE A 106 18.35 -2.80 17.68
C ILE A 106 19.57 -2.42 18.53
N ALA A 107 19.34 -1.92 19.74
CA ALA A 107 20.37 -1.62 20.72
C ALA A 107 19.98 -2.19 22.08
N ASN A 108 20.69 -3.22 22.52
CA ASN A 108 20.39 -3.93 23.78
C ASN A 108 18.90 -4.34 23.87
N ARG A 109 18.12 -3.61 24.67
CA ARG A 109 16.69 -3.83 24.94
C ARG A 109 15.78 -2.82 24.27
N ILE A 110 16.29 -2.10 23.30
CA ILE A 110 15.55 -1.08 22.54
C ILE A 110 15.52 -1.51 21.07
N PHE A 111 14.31 -1.58 20.52
CA PHE A 111 14.06 -1.78 19.11
C PHE A 111 13.36 -0.54 18.55
N ILE A 112 14.01 0.14 17.61
CA ILE A 112 13.44 1.31 16.91
C ILE A 112 13.22 0.92 15.46
N TYR A 113 12.08 1.28 14.93
CA TYR A 113 11.72 0.98 13.53
C TYR A 113 10.85 2.08 12.94
N GLY A 114 10.93 2.23 11.65
CA GLY A 114 10.13 3.21 10.94
C GLY A 114 10.04 2.93 9.46
N GLU A 115 8.99 3.47 8.87
CA GLU A 115 8.70 3.43 7.45
C GLU A 115 8.15 4.79 7.01
N ALA A 116 8.60 5.27 5.86
CA ALA A 116 8.09 6.46 5.22
C ALA A 116 7.89 6.19 3.73
N ALA A 117 6.71 6.45 3.21
CA ALA A 117 6.36 6.23 1.82
C ALA A 117 5.72 7.47 1.19
N MET A 118 5.92 7.62 -0.09
CA MET A 118 5.37 8.72 -0.88
C MET A 118 4.77 8.16 -2.18
N SER A 119 3.58 8.62 -2.51
CA SER A 119 2.92 8.35 -3.78
C SER A 119 3.22 9.44 -4.81
N ASP A 120 2.92 9.17 -6.07
CA ASP A 120 3.20 10.03 -7.23
C ASP A 120 2.67 11.48 -7.08
N ASN A 121 1.53 11.64 -6.44
CA ASN A 121 0.93 12.94 -6.08
C ASN A 121 1.65 13.67 -4.92
N LYS A 122 2.82 13.17 -4.47
CA LYS A 122 3.62 13.68 -3.35
C LYS A 122 2.96 13.56 -1.98
N ALA A 123 1.88 12.81 -1.88
CA ALA A 123 1.27 12.50 -0.59
C ALA A 123 2.13 11.50 0.19
N PHE A 124 2.18 11.68 1.50
CA PHE A 124 3.08 10.99 2.40
C PHE A 124 2.30 10.05 3.33
N ALA A 125 2.89 8.90 3.62
CA ALA A 125 2.47 8.01 4.68
C ALA A 125 3.70 7.56 5.47
N GLY A 126 3.61 7.56 6.80
CA GLY A 126 4.75 7.12 7.61
C GLY A 126 4.34 6.65 8.98
N LEU A 127 5.17 5.80 9.53
CA LEU A 127 5.11 5.32 10.90
C LEU A 127 6.51 5.32 11.53
N LEU A 128 6.55 5.50 12.83
CA LEU A 128 7.75 5.41 13.65
C LEU A 128 7.39 4.76 14.96
N GLY A 129 8.09 3.69 15.31
CA GLY A 129 7.84 2.93 16.53
C GLY A 129 9.11 2.66 17.31
N THR A 130 8.94 2.47 18.61
CA THR A 130 9.97 1.95 19.49
C THR A 130 9.37 0.96 20.48
N THR A 131 10.09 -0.13 20.69
CA THR A 131 9.78 -1.12 21.72
C THR A 131 10.98 -1.16 22.68
N ILE A 132 10.70 -1.07 23.98
CA ILE A 132 11.70 -1.07 25.05
C ILE A 132 11.34 -2.21 26.00
N GLN A 133 12.34 -3.02 26.35
CA GLN A 133 12.24 -4.10 27.34
C GLN A 133 13.08 -3.77 28.59
N PRO A 134 12.58 -2.95 29.54
CA PRO A 134 13.36 -2.55 30.72
C PRO A 134 13.83 -3.75 31.54
N THR A 135 12.99 -4.78 31.60
CA THR A 135 13.25 -6.08 32.25
C THR A 135 12.83 -7.22 31.34
N GLY A 136 13.15 -8.46 31.69
CA GLY A 136 12.68 -9.64 30.94
C GLY A 136 11.16 -9.86 30.99
N TYR A 137 10.47 -9.15 31.87
CA TYR A 137 9.03 -9.33 32.12
C TYR A 137 8.17 -8.16 31.66
N ILE A 138 8.77 -7.07 31.21
CA ILE A 138 8.04 -5.85 30.81
C ILE A 138 8.47 -5.43 29.42
N GLU A 139 7.49 -5.26 28.54
CA GLU A 139 7.68 -4.67 27.22
C GLU A 139 6.79 -3.43 27.09
N LEU A 140 7.37 -2.32 26.63
CA LEU A 140 6.69 -1.06 26.38
C LEU A 140 6.84 -0.70 24.92
N THR A 141 5.74 -0.45 24.22
CA THR A 141 5.74 -0.05 22.81
C THR A 141 5.06 1.30 22.64
N ILE A 142 5.74 2.18 21.91
CA ILE A 142 5.21 3.47 21.44
C ILE A 142 5.26 3.45 19.93
N LEU A 143 4.14 3.73 19.26
CA LEU A 143 4.06 3.80 17.82
C LEU A 143 3.27 5.06 17.42
N TYR A 144 3.91 5.91 16.64
CA TYR A 144 3.28 7.05 15.98
C TYR A 144 3.11 6.75 14.50
N ARG A 145 1.95 7.11 13.94
CA ARG A 145 1.68 7.00 12.52
C ARG A 145 0.92 8.22 12.00
N ASN A 146 1.25 8.59 10.76
CA ASN A 146 0.62 9.70 10.05
C ASN A 146 0.50 9.34 8.57
N TYR A 147 -0.72 9.13 8.11
CA TYR A 147 -1.04 8.78 6.73
C TYR A 147 -1.89 9.90 6.14
N ALA A 148 -1.36 10.57 5.13
CA ALA A 148 -2.08 11.64 4.44
C ALA A 148 -3.39 11.11 3.83
N LYS A 149 -4.42 11.95 3.74
CA LYS A 149 -5.73 11.59 3.19
C LYS A 149 -5.68 11.23 1.71
N ASP A 150 -4.75 11.82 0.98
CA ASP A 150 -4.52 11.68 -0.45
C ASP A 150 -3.36 10.74 -0.80
N TYR A 151 -2.77 10.03 0.20
CA TYR A 151 -1.82 8.97 -0.06
C TYR A 151 -2.47 7.82 -0.83
N GLN A 152 -1.83 7.38 -1.91
CA GLN A 152 -2.35 6.41 -2.85
C GLN A 152 -1.35 5.27 -3.05
N CYS A 153 -1.76 4.05 -2.76
CA CYS A 153 -0.99 2.84 -3.03
C CYS A 153 -1.92 1.64 -3.16
N PHE A 154 -1.73 0.80 -4.19
CA PHE A 154 -2.53 -0.42 -4.37
C PHE A 154 -2.11 -1.57 -3.45
N TYR A 155 -0.88 -1.55 -2.96
CA TYR A 155 -0.28 -2.66 -2.21
C TYR A 155 0.12 -2.28 -0.78
N SER A 156 -0.34 -1.15 -0.29
CA SER A 156 -0.06 -0.74 1.08
C SER A 156 -0.87 -1.60 2.06
N ASN A 157 -0.17 -2.18 3.02
CA ASN A 157 -0.76 -2.94 4.13
C ASN A 157 -0.08 -2.54 5.46
N ALA A 158 0.06 -1.25 5.69
CA ALA A 158 0.63 -0.75 6.93
C ALA A 158 -0.34 -0.95 8.12
N TYR A 159 0.22 -0.97 9.32
CA TYR A 159 -0.56 -1.03 10.54
C TYR A 159 -1.51 0.17 10.63
N SER A 160 -2.80 -0.05 10.44
CA SER A 160 -3.85 0.97 10.39
C SER A 160 -5.11 0.50 11.13
N ALA A 161 -5.96 1.43 11.53
CA ALA A 161 -7.24 1.09 12.15
C ALA A 161 -8.31 0.70 11.12
N GLY A 162 -8.12 1.10 9.86
CA GLY A 162 -8.99 0.77 8.75
C GLY A 162 -8.32 -0.16 7.74
N SER A 163 -9.05 -0.56 6.72
CA SER A 163 -8.55 -1.40 5.63
C SER A 163 -7.58 -0.69 4.67
N ASN A 164 -7.43 0.63 4.80
CA ASN A 164 -6.61 1.43 3.90
C ASN A 164 -5.61 2.30 4.66
N THR A 165 -4.39 2.37 4.17
CA THR A 165 -3.30 3.21 4.72
C THR A 165 -3.47 4.66 4.27
N ARG A 166 -4.45 5.37 4.81
CA ARG A 166 -4.71 6.80 4.50
C ARG A 166 -5.59 7.47 5.53
N ASN A 167 -5.52 8.81 5.59
CA ASN A 167 -6.35 9.68 6.45
C ASN A 167 -6.33 9.25 7.92
N GLU A 168 -5.14 8.98 8.43
CA GLU A 168 -4.98 8.53 9.80
C GLU A 168 -3.78 9.19 10.47
N LYS A 169 -3.99 9.72 11.66
CA LYS A 169 -2.93 10.26 12.53
C LYS A 169 -3.18 9.74 13.94
N ARG A 170 -2.29 8.87 14.44
CA ARG A 170 -2.48 8.21 15.75
C ARG A 170 -1.16 8.00 16.49
N LEU A 171 -1.28 8.02 17.82
CA LEU A 171 -0.28 7.52 18.75
C LEU A 171 -0.85 6.25 19.41
N TYR A 172 -0.07 5.19 19.39
CA TYR A 172 -0.39 3.93 20.04
C TYR A 172 0.62 3.68 21.17
N LEU A 173 0.11 3.31 22.34
CA LEU A 173 0.90 2.94 23.50
C LEU A 173 0.46 1.54 23.95
N SER A 174 1.42 0.67 24.21
CA SER A 174 1.17 -0.68 24.71
C SER A 174 2.15 -1.04 25.82
N SER A 175 1.69 -1.78 26.78
CA SER A 175 2.52 -2.44 27.78
C SER A 175 2.13 -3.91 27.90
N VAL A 176 3.12 -4.78 27.90
CA VAL A 176 2.96 -6.23 28.08
C VAL A 176 3.73 -6.65 29.31
N PHE A 177 3.07 -7.40 30.18
CA PHE A 177 3.66 -7.98 31.39
C PHE A 177 3.61 -9.50 31.26
N SER A 178 4.77 -10.15 31.29
CA SER A 178 4.89 -11.61 31.29
C SER A 178 5.14 -12.09 32.72
N LEU A 179 4.40 -13.11 33.15
CA LEU A 179 4.55 -13.75 34.46
C LEU A 179 5.41 -14.99 34.37
#